data_c0729efbe9f1ad488118b609944c561b
#
_entry.id   c0729efbe9f1ad488118b609944c561b
#
_cell.length_a   1.000
_cell.length_b   1.000
_cell.length_c   1.000
_cell.angle_alpha   90.00
_cell.angle_beta   90.00
_cell.angle_gamma   90.00
#
_symmetry.space_group_name_H-M   'P 1'
#
loop_
_entity.id
_entity.type
_entity.pdbx_description
1 polymer ?
#
loop_
_entity_poly.entity_id
_entity_poly.type
_entity_poly.pdbx_seq_one_letter_code
_entity_poly.pdbx_strand_id
1 'polypeptide(L)'
;MKKGKLLTLLPLMAMTLAGCNLNQKSSFSFDENKVFNIGVCQIVAHPALDKATEGFKKAVEEGLGKDKVVFDVQEAAGEPATCATICNSFVSKKVDLIMANATPALQAAANSTLEIPILGTSVTEYGVALSIENFSGTVGGNISGTSDLAPLDKQADMVKEFVPNAKNVGLLFCSAEANSLYQVNTVEACLQAQNITTKRISFTDSNDLSTVLSGNIAGLDALYIPTDNVCAQNTSIIDSICRPEKLPIICGEESLCAGCGIATLSIDYFALGVKTGEMALEILKEGKDISKMPIGYDTNPTKKFNKAICQELNITVPDGYVEIVVE
;
A
#
# COMPACT_ATOMS: atom_id res chain seq x y z
N MET A 1 82.22 -52.76 23.52
CA MET A 1 81.63 -51.45 23.55
C MET A 1 81.37 -51.00 22.14
N LYS A 2 80.11 -51.09 21.61
CA LYS A 2 79.61 -50.35 20.43
C LYS A 2 78.10 -50.30 20.54
N LYS A 3 77.67 -49.06 20.70
CA LYS A 3 76.25 -48.74 20.85
C LYS A 3 75.50 -48.83 19.47
N GLY A 4 74.53 -49.68 19.37
CA GLY A 4 73.63 -49.74 18.20
C GLY A 4 72.50 -48.73 18.35
N LYS A 5 72.33 -47.90 17.34
CA LYS A 5 71.22 -46.96 17.25
C LYS A 5 69.98 -47.67 16.61
N LEU A 6 68.90 -47.73 17.35
CA LEU A 6 67.65 -48.23 16.90
C LEU A 6 66.89 -47.10 16.14
N LEU A 7 66.65 -47.33 14.86
CA LEU A 7 65.93 -46.38 13.97
C LEU A 7 64.42 -46.75 13.97
N THR A 8 63.61 -45.99 14.65
CA THR A 8 62.15 -46.15 14.64
C THR A 8 61.58 -45.47 13.43
N LEU A 9 61.01 -46.25 12.49
CA LEU A 9 60.14 -45.74 11.41
C LEU A 9 58.76 -45.40 11.97
N LEU A 10 58.35 -44.13 11.83
CA LEU A 10 56.97 -43.69 12.02
C LEU A 10 56.22 -43.88 10.67
N PRO A 11 55.03 -44.46 10.65
CA PRO A 11 54.20 -44.44 9.44
C PRO A 11 53.52 -43.10 9.29
N LEU A 12 53.69 -42.47 8.13
CA LEU A 12 53.03 -41.23 7.72
C LEU A 12 51.56 -41.55 7.35
N MET A 13 50.63 -41.20 8.26
CA MET A 13 49.22 -41.35 8.04
C MET A 13 48.71 -40.19 7.18
N ALA A 14 48.47 -40.45 5.88
CA ALA A 14 47.89 -39.49 4.98
C ALA A 14 46.39 -39.25 5.37
N MET A 15 46.09 -38.14 6.02
CA MET A 15 44.72 -37.66 6.19
C MET A 15 44.23 -37.09 4.85
N THR A 16 43.41 -37.86 4.15
CA THR A 16 42.58 -37.35 3.04
C THR A 16 41.52 -36.41 3.63
N LEU A 17 41.73 -35.11 3.48
CA LEU A 17 40.70 -34.09 3.70
C LEU A 17 39.61 -34.30 2.62
N ALA A 18 38.54 -35.03 2.99
CA ALA A 18 37.30 -34.98 2.25
C ALA A 18 36.73 -33.58 2.36
N GLY A 19 36.95 -32.76 1.34
CA GLY A 19 36.29 -31.47 1.20
C GLY A 19 34.80 -31.66 1.12
N CYS A 20 34.08 -31.36 2.23
CA CYS A 20 32.64 -31.18 2.17
C CYS A 20 32.37 -29.95 1.31
N ASN A 21 31.94 -30.16 0.08
CA ASN A 21 31.37 -29.16 -0.79
C ASN A 21 30.01 -28.71 -0.19
N LEU A 22 30.05 -27.74 0.75
CA LEU A 22 28.87 -27.07 1.32
C LEU A 22 28.34 -26.02 0.32
N ASN A 23 27.96 -26.41 -0.86
CA ASN A 23 27.23 -25.60 -1.81
C ASN A 23 26.01 -26.39 -2.32
N GLN A 24 25.24 -26.96 -1.40
CA GLN A 24 23.84 -27.30 -1.72
C GLN A 24 23.03 -26.01 -1.67
N LYS A 25 22.96 -25.26 -2.78
CA LYS A 25 21.79 -24.45 -3.08
C LYS A 25 20.61 -25.43 -3.06
N SER A 26 19.76 -25.36 -2.04
CA SER A 26 18.47 -26.03 -2.10
C SER A 26 17.77 -25.53 -3.36
N SER A 27 17.70 -26.34 -4.39
CA SER A 27 16.92 -26.02 -5.58
C SER A 27 15.46 -25.97 -5.12
N PHE A 28 14.82 -24.80 -5.21
CA PHE A 28 13.39 -24.71 -5.04
C PHE A 28 12.72 -25.67 -6.02
N SER A 29 11.76 -26.45 -5.55
CA SER A 29 10.92 -27.29 -6.41
C SER A 29 9.47 -26.98 -6.08
N PHE A 30 8.72 -26.58 -7.09
CA PHE A 30 7.28 -26.35 -6.95
C PHE A 30 6.56 -27.69 -6.75
N ASP A 31 5.72 -27.78 -5.71
CA ASP A 31 4.87 -28.96 -5.47
C ASP A 31 3.49 -28.70 -6.10
N GLU A 32 3.23 -29.33 -7.24
CA GLU A 32 1.97 -29.23 -7.98
C GLU A 32 0.76 -29.73 -7.18
N ASN A 33 0.97 -30.54 -6.13
CA ASN A 33 -0.11 -31.06 -5.28
C ASN A 33 -0.42 -30.16 -4.07
N LYS A 34 0.43 -29.18 -3.78
CA LYS A 34 0.25 -28.28 -2.65
C LYS A 34 -0.94 -27.36 -2.87
N VAL A 35 -1.79 -27.26 -1.86
CA VAL A 35 -2.80 -26.18 -1.74
C VAL A 35 -2.21 -25.09 -0.87
N PHE A 36 -2.10 -23.89 -1.41
CA PHE A 36 -1.55 -22.73 -0.72
C PHE A 36 -2.63 -22.03 0.11
N ASN A 37 -2.30 -21.70 1.35
CA ASN A 37 -3.16 -20.92 2.24
C ASN A 37 -2.64 -19.47 2.28
N ILE A 38 -3.42 -18.53 1.85
CA ILE A 38 -3.05 -17.11 1.79
C ILE A 38 -3.95 -16.31 2.72
N GLY A 39 -3.33 -15.63 3.70
CA GLY A 39 -4.02 -14.66 4.54
C GLY A 39 -4.10 -13.30 3.86
N VAL A 40 -5.28 -12.71 3.83
CA VAL A 40 -5.50 -11.34 3.34
C VAL A 40 -6.01 -10.48 4.49
N CYS A 41 -5.21 -9.51 4.92
CA CYS A 41 -5.59 -8.52 5.91
C CYS A 41 -5.86 -7.19 5.22
N GLN A 42 -7.11 -6.74 5.19
CA GLN A 42 -7.52 -5.45 4.67
C GLN A 42 -7.93 -4.53 5.83
N ILE A 43 -7.44 -3.29 5.84
CA ILE A 43 -7.73 -2.36 6.95
C ILE A 43 -9.22 -2.03 7.06
N VAL A 44 -9.89 -1.83 5.93
CA VAL A 44 -11.29 -1.43 5.88
C VAL A 44 -11.88 -1.73 4.50
N ALA A 45 -13.21 -1.91 4.40
CA ALA A 45 -13.89 -2.06 3.11
C ALA A 45 -14.14 -0.68 2.49
N HIS A 46 -13.58 -0.45 1.32
CA HIS A 46 -13.96 0.61 0.38
C HIS A 46 -13.49 0.24 -1.05
N PRO A 47 -14.08 0.84 -2.10
CA PRO A 47 -13.94 0.32 -3.47
C PRO A 47 -12.49 0.17 -3.95
N ALA A 48 -11.57 1.07 -3.58
CA ALA A 48 -10.18 0.97 -4.00
C ALA A 48 -9.48 -0.28 -3.42
N LEU A 49 -9.60 -0.51 -2.10
CA LEU A 49 -9.01 -1.68 -1.47
C LEU A 49 -9.68 -2.99 -1.90
N ASP A 50 -11.00 -2.97 -2.10
CA ASP A 50 -11.75 -4.14 -2.57
C ASP A 50 -11.28 -4.55 -3.96
N LYS A 51 -11.08 -3.59 -4.88
CA LYS A 51 -10.50 -3.83 -6.22
C LYS A 51 -9.08 -4.38 -6.15
N ALA A 52 -8.24 -3.89 -5.24
CA ALA A 52 -6.89 -4.42 -5.08
C ALA A 52 -6.91 -5.87 -4.57
N THR A 53 -7.78 -6.20 -3.62
CA THR A 53 -7.98 -7.57 -3.14
C THR A 53 -8.51 -8.48 -4.25
N GLU A 54 -9.47 -8.00 -5.04
CA GLU A 54 -10.03 -8.75 -6.19
C GLU A 54 -8.95 -9.05 -7.24
N GLY A 55 -8.17 -8.03 -7.64
CA GLY A 55 -7.08 -8.18 -8.60
C GLY A 55 -6.03 -9.17 -8.14
N PHE A 56 -5.63 -9.10 -6.87
CA PHE A 56 -4.69 -10.03 -6.25
C PHE A 56 -5.19 -11.48 -6.31
N LYS A 57 -6.42 -11.72 -5.85
CA LYS A 57 -7.03 -13.05 -5.87
C LYS A 57 -7.13 -13.62 -7.28
N LYS A 58 -7.57 -12.79 -8.23
CA LYS A 58 -7.69 -13.19 -9.64
C LYS A 58 -6.33 -13.66 -10.19
N ALA A 59 -5.28 -12.88 -10.02
CA ALA A 59 -3.96 -13.25 -10.54
C ALA A 59 -3.42 -14.54 -9.92
N VAL A 60 -3.59 -14.71 -8.62
CA VAL A 60 -3.14 -15.92 -7.92
C VAL A 60 -3.96 -17.14 -8.34
N GLU A 61 -5.28 -17.03 -8.47
CA GLU A 61 -6.15 -18.11 -8.94
C GLU A 61 -5.84 -18.52 -10.39
N GLU A 62 -5.58 -17.55 -11.27
CA GLU A 62 -5.19 -17.82 -12.67
C GLU A 62 -3.81 -18.48 -12.76
N GLY A 63 -2.87 -18.13 -11.89
CA GLY A 63 -1.50 -18.64 -11.92
C GLY A 63 -1.30 -19.99 -11.25
N LEU A 64 -2.03 -20.28 -10.16
CA LEU A 64 -1.94 -21.55 -9.41
C LEU A 64 -3.05 -22.54 -9.77
N GLY A 65 -4.24 -22.06 -10.15
CA GLY A 65 -5.48 -22.82 -10.24
C GLY A 65 -6.36 -22.56 -9.00
N LYS A 66 -7.67 -22.44 -9.22
CA LYS A 66 -8.64 -22.14 -8.13
C LYS A 66 -8.70 -23.21 -7.05
N ASP A 67 -8.44 -24.47 -7.41
CA ASP A 67 -8.38 -25.61 -6.51
C ASP A 67 -7.06 -25.72 -5.73
N LYS A 68 -6.08 -24.89 -6.06
CA LYS A 68 -4.73 -24.87 -5.45
C LYS A 68 -4.51 -23.72 -4.49
N VAL A 69 -5.51 -22.89 -4.22
CA VAL A 69 -5.38 -21.77 -3.30
C VAL A 69 -6.62 -21.62 -2.43
N VAL A 70 -6.41 -21.34 -1.16
CA VAL A 70 -7.44 -20.97 -0.18
C VAL A 70 -7.11 -19.59 0.37
N PHE A 71 -8.02 -18.65 0.24
CA PHE A 71 -7.89 -17.32 0.80
C PHE A 71 -8.65 -17.21 2.12
N ASP A 72 -7.96 -16.77 3.17
CA ASP A 72 -8.57 -16.31 4.42
C ASP A 72 -8.58 -14.78 4.40
N VAL A 73 -9.69 -14.20 3.90
CA VAL A 73 -9.82 -12.74 3.74
C VAL A 73 -10.50 -12.19 4.99
N GLN A 74 -9.82 -11.28 5.70
CA GLN A 74 -10.33 -10.63 6.89
C GLN A 74 -10.16 -9.12 6.81
N GLU A 75 -11.17 -8.40 7.27
CA GLU A 75 -11.25 -6.94 7.29
C GLU A 75 -11.21 -6.44 8.75
N ALA A 76 -10.47 -5.37 8.97
CA ALA A 76 -10.19 -4.84 10.30
C ALA A 76 -11.10 -3.68 10.74
N ALA A 77 -12.14 -3.34 9.95
CA ALA A 77 -13.10 -2.27 10.24
C ALA A 77 -12.47 -0.89 10.55
N GLY A 78 -11.32 -0.60 9.93
CA GLY A 78 -10.57 0.64 10.14
C GLY A 78 -9.64 0.64 11.36
N GLU A 79 -9.59 -0.46 12.12
CA GLU A 79 -8.88 -0.52 13.40
C GLU A 79 -7.50 -1.21 13.27
N PRO A 80 -6.37 -0.50 13.43
CA PRO A 80 -5.03 -1.09 13.35
C PRO A 80 -4.80 -2.24 14.36
N ALA A 81 -5.41 -2.18 15.55
CA ALA A 81 -5.32 -3.24 16.55
C ALA A 81 -5.99 -4.54 16.08
N THR A 82 -7.06 -4.42 15.30
CA THR A 82 -7.72 -5.56 14.65
C THR A 82 -6.84 -6.17 13.57
N CYS A 83 -6.13 -5.36 12.77
CA CYS A 83 -5.12 -5.87 11.83
C CYS A 83 -4.08 -6.74 12.53
N ALA A 84 -3.57 -6.31 13.69
CA ALA A 84 -2.60 -7.10 14.48
C ALA A 84 -3.19 -8.45 14.92
N THR A 85 -4.46 -8.47 15.35
CA THR A 85 -5.16 -9.71 15.72
C THR A 85 -5.32 -10.65 14.53
N ILE A 86 -5.70 -10.12 13.36
CA ILE A 86 -5.85 -10.87 12.10
C ILE A 86 -4.50 -11.46 11.68
N CYS A 87 -3.45 -10.66 11.63
CA CYS A 87 -2.12 -11.12 11.22
C CYS A 87 -1.55 -12.18 12.16
N ASN A 88 -1.73 -12.04 13.48
CA ASN A 88 -1.35 -13.06 14.45
C ASN A 88 -2.13 -14.37 14.26
N SER A 89 -3.40 -14.30 13.86
CA SER A 89 -4.19 -15.49 13.49
C SER A 89 -3.59 -16.20 12.27
N PHE A 90 -3.17 -15.45 11.23
CA PHE A 90 -2.51 -16.02 10.05
C PHE A 90 -1.19 -16.70 10.41
N VAL A 91 -0.38 -16.08 11.28
CA VAL A 91 0.85 -16.70 11.78
C VAL A 91 0.56 -18.02 12.52
N SER A 92 -0.46 -18.02 13.38
CA SER A 92 -0.88 -19.22 14.12
C SER A 92 -1.36 -20.34 13.18
N LYS A 93 -2.04 -19.98 12.09
CA LYS A 93 -2.50 -20.90 11.04
C LYS A 93 -1.38 -21.34 10.10
N LYS A 94 -0.19 -20.71 10.18
CA LYS A 94 0.97 -20.97 9.32
C LYS A 94 0.61 -20.83 7.84
N VAL A 95 -0.02 -19.71 7.48
CA VAL A 95 -0.31 -19.42 6.07
C VAL A 95 0.97 -19.33 5.25
N ASP A 96 0.90 -19.61 3.96
CA ASP A 96 2.06 -19.63 3.05
C ASP A 96 2.50 -18.21 2.64
N LEU A 97 1.59 -17.24 2.69
CA LEU A 97 1.83 -15.85 2.37
C LEU A 97 0.76 -14.97 3.04
N ILE A 98 1.14 -13.76 3.44
CA ILE A 98 0.22 -12.72 3.89
C ILE A 98 0.19 -11.61 2.84
N MET A 99 -1.00 -11.28 2.35
CA MET A 99 -1.25 -10.04 1.62
C MET A 99 -1.82 -9.00 2.59
N ALA A 100 -1.12 -7.88 2.72
CA ALA A 100 -1.50 -6.78 3.58
C ALA A 100 -1.98 -5.59 2.74
N ASN A 101 -3.28 -5.30 2.80
CA ASN A 101 -3.92 -4.26 2.01
C ASN A 101 -4.08 -2.98 2.82
N ALA A 102 -3.33 -1.96 2.46
CA ALA A 102 -3.09 -0.66 3.07
C ALA A 102 -1.96 -0.63 4.13
N THR A 103 -1.45 0.59 4.39
CA THR A 103 -0.32 0.85 5.30
C THR A 103 -0.50 0.27 6.70
N PRO A 104 -1.64 0.44 7.40
CA PRO A 104 -1.81 -0.12 8.75
C PRO A 104 -1.81 -1.66 8.76
N ALA A 105 -2.34 -2.30 7.71
CA ALA A 105 -2.29 -3.76 7.56
C ALA A 105 -0.85 -4.25 7.33
N LEU A 106 -0.06 -3.55 6.52
CA LEU A 106 1.36 -3.85 6.31
C LEU A 106 2.15 -3.73 7.62
N GLN A 107 1.94 -2.66 8.39
CA GLN A 107 2.58 -2.47 9.69
C GLN A 107 2.26 -3.60 10.66
N ALA A 108 0.99 -4.01 10.73
CA ALA A 108 0.55 -5.12 11.56
C ALA A 108 1.18 -6.46 11.13
N ALA A 109 1.22 -6.75 9.83
CA ALA A 109 1.83 -7.96 9.29
C ALA A 109 3.34 -8.01 9.57
N ALA A 110 4.06 -6.91 9.32
CA ALA A 110 5.49 -6.78 9.58
C ALA A 110 5.87 -7.02 11.05
N ASN A 111 5.01 -6.57 11.97
CA ASN A 111 5.19 -6.79 13.41
C ASN A 111 4.82 -8.21 13.88
N SER A 112 4.07 -8.97 13.07
CA SER A 112 3.56 -10.29 13.46
C SER A 112 4.51 -11.43 13.10
N THR A 113 5.33 -11.31 12.05
CA THR A 113 6.21 -12.39 11.60
C THR A 113 7.43 -11.86 10.83
N LEU A 114 8.56 -12.58 10.99
CA LEU A 114 9.77 -12.39 10.18
C LEU A 114 10.01 -13.56 9.21
N GLU A 115 9.12 -14.55 9.17
CA GLU A 115 9.29 -15.80 8.42
C GLU A 115 8.33 -15.92 7.24
N ILE A 116 7.03 -15.64 7.48
CA ILE A 116 6.01 -15.74 6.44
C ILE A 116 6.19 -14.58 5.45
N PRO A 117 6.26 -14.84 4.13
CA PRO A 117 6.32 -13.78 3.13
C PRO A 117 5.13 -12.82 3.24
N ILE A 118 5.39 -11.51 3.21
CA ILE A 118 4.40 -10.45 3.27
C ILE A 118 4.47 -9.63 1.99
N LEU A 119 3.37 -9.55 1.27
CA LEU A 119 3.20 -8.62 0.16
C LEU A 119 2.21 -7.52 0.55
N GLY A 120 2.71 -6.27 0.63
CA GLY A 120 1.87 -5.11 0.75
C GLY A 120 1.21 -4.76 -0.59
N THR A 121 -0.02 -4.26 -0.56
CA THR A 121 -0.68 -3.60 -1.69
C THR A 121 -1.40 -2.36 -1.18
N SER A 122 -1.64 -1.37 -2.03
CA SER A 122 -2.25 -0.10 -1.60
C SER A 122 -1.48 0.56 -0.45
N VAL A 123 -0.16 0.47 -0.49
CA VAL A 123 0.76 1.06 0.48
C VAL A 123 1.45 2.25 -0.17
N THR A 124 1.25 3.43 0.38
CA THR A 124 1.73 4.67 -0.24
C THR A 124 3.26 4.74 -0.29
N GLU A 125 3.93 4.63 0.87
CA GLU A 125 5.38 4.75 0.97
C GLU A 125 5.95 3.80 2.02
N TYR A 126 6.74 2.82 1.58
CA TYR A 126 7.24 1.73 2.43
C TYR A 126 8.28 2.18 3.46
N GLY A 127 9.10 3.17 3.14
CA GLY A 127 10.06 3.74 4.07
C GLY A 127 9.38 4.35 5.28
N VAL A 128 8.33 5.14 5.07
CA VAL A 128 7.51 5.72 6.14
C VAL A 128 6.71 4.65 6.87
N ALA A 129 6.07 3.75 6.13
CA ALA A 129 5.25 2.68 6.71
C ALA A 129 6.03 1.80 7.69
N LEU A 130 7.28 1.49 7.36
CA LEU A 130 8.15 0.56 8.11
C LEU A 130 9.30 1.25 8.84
N SER A 131 9.32 2.59 8.88
CA SER A 131 10.38 3.41 9.50
C SER A 131 11.78 3.07 8.99
N ILE A 132 11.91 2.88 7.65
CA ILE A 132 13.19 2.59 7.00
C ILE A 132 13.82 3.90 6.53
N GLU A 133 14.92 4.29 7.18
CA GLU A 133 15.70 5.47 6.75
C GLU A 133 16.34 5.24 5.38
N ASN A 134 16.33 6.25 4.54
CA ASN A 134 16.91 6.22 3.18
C ASN A 134 16.41 5.05 2.32
N PHE A 135 15.11 4.78 2.38
CA PHE A 135 14.48 3.73 1.59
C PHE A 135 14.81 3.87 0.10
N SER A 136 15.25 2.77 -0.52
CA SER A 136 15.74 2.76 -1.91
C SER A 136 14.96 1.83 -2.84
N GLY A 137 13.71 1.51 -2.49
CA GLY A 137 12.81 0.74 -3.33
C GLY A 137 12.80 -0.78 -3.07
N THR A 138 13.59 -1.27 -2.12
CA THR A 138 13.55 -2.68 -1.66
C THR A 138 13.53 -2.71 -0.15
N VAL A 139 12.55 -3.39 0.46
CA VAL A 139 12.42 -3.51 1.92
C VAL A 139 13.44 -4.49 2.47
N GLY A 140 13.60 -5.64 1.84
CA GLY A 140 14.40 -6.75 2.35
C GLY A 140 13.63 -7.64 3.33
N GLY A 141 14.34 -8.59 3.95
CA GLY A 141 13.70 -9.54 4.86
C GLY A 141 12.61 -10.37 4.18
N ASN A 142 11.45 -10.43 4.80
CA ASN A 142 10.28 -11.16 4.30
C ASN A 142 9.19 -10.25 3.71
N ILE A 143 9.51 -9.00 3.33
CA ILE A 143 8.53 -8.02 2.89
C ILE A 143 8.86 -7.48 1.49
N SER A 144 7.86 -7.40 0.64
CA SER A 144 7.83 -6.64 -0.62
C SER A 144 6.38 -6.21 -0.94
N GLY A 145 6.08 -5.85 -2.18
CA GLY A 145 4.73 -5.52 -2.61
C GLY A 145 4.65 -4.42 -3.63
N THR A 146 3.52 -3.72 -3.66
CA THR A 146 3.23 -2.63 -4.60
C THR A 146 2.84 -1.35 -3.86
N SER A 147 3.14 -0.20 -4.48
CA SER A 147 2.82 1.12 -3.96
C SER A 147 1.72 1.79 -4.77
N ASP A 148 0.80 2.46 -4.07
CA ASP A 148 -0.27 3.28 -4.64
C ASP A 148 0.09 4.76 -4.74
N LEU A 149 1.36 5.11 -4.55
CA LEU A 149 1.82 6.50 -4.56
C LEU A 149 1.70 7.10 -5.97
N ALA A 150 0.70 7.96 -6.15
CA ALA A 150 0.60 8.82 -7.32
C ALA A 150 1.54 10.04 -7.20
N PRO A 151 1.89 10.73 -8.31
CA PRO A 151 2.70 11.95 -8.27
C PRO A 151 2.00 13.07 -7.48
N LEU A 152 2.45 13.33 -6.26
CA LEU A 152 1.82 14.28 -5.31
C LEU A 152 1.97 15.73 -5.74
N ASP A 153 3.04 16.09 -6.43
CA ASP A 153 3.23 17.40 -7.06
C ASP A 153 2.13 17.68 -8.09
N LYS A 154 1.76 16.66 -8.88
CA LYS A 154 0.68 16.75 -9.86
C LYS A 154 -0.70 16.83 -9.21
N GLN A 155 -0.90 16.13 -8.09
CA GLN A 155 -2.14 16.29 -7.31
C GLN A 155 -2.26 17.70 -6.73
N ALA A 156 -1.15 18.30 -6.27
CA ALA A 156 -1.13 19.70 -5.84
C ALA A 156 -1.42 20.69 -7.00
N ASP A 157 -0.86 20.44 -8.21
CA ASP A 157 -1.12 21.27 -9.40
C ASP A 157 -2.63 21.28 -9.76
N MET A 158 -3.34 20.17 -9.56
CA MET A 158 -4.78 20.05 -9.85
C MET A 158 -5.63 21.04 -9.08
N VAL A 159 -5.19 21.48 -7.88
CA VAL A 159 -5.91 22.52 -7.13
C VAL A 159 -6.05 23.79 -7.99
N LYS A 160 -4.98 24.24 -8.64
CA LYS A 160 -5.02 25.42 -9.53
C LYS A 160 -5.64 25.11 -10.89
N GLU A 161 -5.56 23.90 -11.38
CA GLU A 161 -6.24 23.50 -12.61
C GLU A 161 -7.76 23.66 -12.49
N PHE A 162 -8.34 23.30 -11.33
CA PHE A 162 -9.78 23.37 -11.08
C PHE A 162 -10.25 24.64 -10.38
N VAL A 163 -9.39 25.20 -9.51
CA VAL A 163 -9.68 26.42 -8.72
C VAL A 163 -8.53 27.43 -8.93
N PRO A 164 -8.46 28.09 -10.11
CA PRO A 164 -7.31 28.93 -10.49
C PRO A 164 -7.00 30.07 -9.51
N ASN A 165 -8.01 30.55 -8.78
CA ASN A 165 -7.89 31.65 -7.83
C ASN A 165 -7.74 31.18 -6.37
N ALA A 166 -7.53 29.88 -6.12
CA ALA A 166 -7.38 29.34 -4.78
C ALA A 166 -6.22 30.00 -4.04
N LYS A 167 -6.47 30.46 -2.81
CA LYS A 167 -5.50 31.05 -1.89
C LYS A 167 -5.41 30.29 -0.58
N ASN A 168 -6.52 29.69 -0.15
CA ASN A 168 -6.63 28.99 1.13
C ASN A 168 -7.14 27.55 0.88
N VAL A 169 -6.30 26.55 1.11
CA VAL A 169 -6.62 25.14 0.88
C VAL A 169 -6.56 24.37 2.19
N GLY A 170 -7.66 23.66 2.50
CA GLY A 170 -7.70 22.72 3.61
C GLY A 170 -7.04 21.40 3.22
N LEU A 171 -6.35 20.77 4.15
CA LEU A 171 -5.73 19.44 4.01
C LEU A 171 -6.39 18.53 5.03
N LEU A 172 -7.39 17.76 4.63
CA LEU A 172 -8.14 16.85 5.50
C LEU A 172 -7.47 15.49 5.52
N PHE A 173 -7.17 14.96 6.71
CA PHE A 173 -6.54 13.64 6.85
C PHE A 173 -6.72 13.06 8.24
N CYS A 174 -6.68 11.72 8.33
CA CYS A 174 -6.58 10.97 9.57
C CYS A 174 -5.14 10.98 10.10
N SER A 175 -4.93 11.53 11.30
CA SER A 175 -3.60 11.61 11.92
C SER A 175 -3.04 10.24 12.36
N ALA A 176 -3.88 9.23 12.47
CA ALA A 176 -3.46 7.86 12.78
C ALA A 176 -2.89 7.11 11.56
N GLU A 177 -3.02 7.65 10.35
CA GLU A 177 -2.54 7.06 9.11
C GLU A 177 -1.22 7.69 8.65
N ALA A 178 -0.12 6.95 8.72
CA ALA A 178 1.20 7.41 8.31
C ALA A 178 1.27 7.76 6.80
N ASN A 179 0.54 7.01 5.95
CA ASN A 179 0.37 7.30 4.52
C ASN A 179 -0.24 8.68 4.27
N SER A 180 -1.30 9.02 5.01
CA SER A 180 -1.99 10.30 4.88
C SER A 180 -1.10 11.46 5.29
N LEU A 181 -0.40 11.33 6.42
CA LEU A 181 0.55 12.35 6.90
C LEU A 181 1.70 12.59 5.90
N TYR A 182 2.27 11.52 5.32
CA TYR A 182 3.30 11.63 4.30
C TYR A 182 2.84 12.45 3.09
N GLN A 183 1.67 12.12 2.55
CA GLN A 183 1.10 12.79 1.39
C GLN A 183 0.78 14.26 1.69
N VAL A 184 0.15 14.52 2.83
CA VAL A 184 -0.16 15.90 3.27
C VAL A 184 1.09 16.74 3.41
N ASN A 185 2.16 16.23 4.01
CA ASN A 185 3.43 16.96 4.12
C ASN A 185 3.99 17.36 2.75
N THR A 186 3.93 16.47 1.78
CA THR A 186 4.44 16.71 0.43
C THR A 186 3.56 17.68 -0.34
N VAL A 187 2.23 17.47 -0.34
CA VAL A 187 1.28 18.35 -1.04
C VAL A 187 1.26 19.74 -0.43
N GLU A 188 1.33 19.87 0.90
CA GLU A 188 1.44 21.16 1.58
C GLU A 188 2.65 21.94 1.09
N ALA A 189 3.83 21.32 1.03
CA ALA A 189 5.03 21.97 0.52
C ALA A 189 4.88 22.44 -0.93
N CYS A 190 4.24 21.62 -1.79
CA CYS A 190 3.97 21.98 -3.18
C CYS A 190 2.98 23.16 -3.30
N LEU A 191 1.91 23.18 -2.51
CA LEU A 191 0.93 24.27 -2.50
C LEU A 191 1.53 25.58 -1.97
N GLN A 192 2.32 25.52 -0.90
CA GLN A 192 3.02 26.67 -0.34
C GLN A 192 4.03 27.26 -1.33
N ALA A 193 4.75 26.43 -2.07
CA ALA A 193 5.64 26.86 -3.16
C ALA A 193 4.87 27.59 -4.29
N GLN A 194 3.57 27.33 -4.44
CA GLN A 194 2.66 28.02 -5.35
C GLN A 194 1.99 29.27 -4.76
N ASN A 195 2.40 29.73 -3.57
CA ASN A 195 1.82 30.83 -2.80
C ASN A 195 0.35 30.58 -2.38
N ILE A 196 0.01 29.33 -2.07
CA ILE A 196 -1.27 28.92 -1.50
C ILE A 196 -1.07 28.75 0.01
N THR A 197 -1.91 29.38 0.81
CA THR A 197 -1.97 29.15 2.25
C THR A 197 -2.66 27.81 2.51
N THR A 198 -2.09 27.00 3.37
CA THR A 198 -2.63 25.70 3.73
C THR A 198 -3.14 25.67 5.17
N LYS A 199 -4.21 24.92 5.41
CA LYS A 199 -4.75 24.68 6.75
C LYS A 199 -4.89 23.16 6.95
N ARG A 200 -4.11 22.60 7.86
CA ARG A 200 -4.26 21.18 8.23
C ARG A 200 -5.54 20.98 9.03
N ILE A 201 -6.34 20.02 8.61
CA ILE A 201 -7.60 19.61 9.24
C ILE A 201 -7.43 18.13 9.57
N SER A 202 -6.82 17.85 10.73
CA SER A 202 -6.55 16.49 11.16
C SER A 202 -7.60 16.00 12.14
N PHE A 203 -8.06 14.79 11.94
CA PHE A 203 -8.93 14.05 12.84
C PHE A 203 -8.26 12.74 13.23
N THR A 204 -8.77 12.04 14.25
CA THR A 204 -8.13 10.82 14.79
C THR A 204 -8.79 9.56 14.28
N ASP A 205 -10.12 9.55 14.22
CA ASP A 205 -10.94 8.44 13.74
C ASP A 205 -12.27 8.95 13.15
N SER A 206 -13.12 8.05 12.68
CA SER A 206 -14.39 8.40 12.03
C SER A 206 -15.38 9.14 12.97
N ASN A 207 -15.22 9.05 14.29
CA ASN A 207 -16.17 9.64 15.25
C ASN A 207 -16.02 11.16 15.35
N ASP A 208 -14.80 11.67 15.20
CA ASP A 208 -14.53 13.11 15.27
C ASP A 208 -14.50 13.82 13.90
N LEU A 209 -14.45 13.05 12.80
CA LEU A 209 -14.37 13.55 11.42
C LEU A 209 -15.41 14.66 11.14
N SER A 210 -16.68 14.40 11.41
CA SER A 210 -17.78 15.36 11.11
C SER A 210 -17.61 16.67 11.87
N THR A 211 -17.30 16.61 13.16
CA THR A 211 -17.12 17.78 14.02
C THR A 211 -15.88 18.58 13.61
N VAL A 212 -14.78 17.90 13.37
CA VAL A 212 -13.51 18.54 12.96
C VAL A 212 -13.68 19.19 11.60
N LEU A 213 -14.27 18.49 10.63
CA LEU A 213 -14.43 19.03 9.27
C LEU A 213 -15.35 20.26 9.27
N SER A 214 -16.56 20.16 9.82
CA SER A 214 -17.53 21.27 9.83
C SER A 214 -17.01 22.52 10.56
N GLY A 215 -16.23 22.33 11.60
CA GLY A 215 -15.62 23.46 12.35
C GLY A 215 -14.45 24.14 11.63
N ASN A 216 -13.96 23.61 10.51
CA ASN A 216 -12.71 24.05 9.90
C ASN A 216 -12.79 24.46 8.42
N ILE A 217 -13.93 24.31 7.75
CA ILE A 217 -14.05 24.59 6.30
C ILE A 217 -14.31 26.06 5.96
N ALA A 218 -14.73 26.88 6.91
CA ALA A 218 -15.03 28.29 6.65
C ALA A 218 -13.81 29.05 6.11
N GLY A 219 -14.01 29.73 4.97
CA GLY A 219 -12.98 30.54 4.32
C GLY A 219 -11.96 29.75 3.49
N LEU A 220 -12.17 28.47 3.26
CA LEU A 220 -11.39 27.69 2.33
C LEU A 220 -11.91 27.88 0.90
N ASP A 221 -10.98 27.86 -0.07
CA ASP A 221 -11.28 27.90 -1.50
C ASP A 221 -11.36 26.49 -2.10
N ALA A 222 -10.66 25.53 -1.50
CA ALA A 222 -10.67 24.12 -1.88
C ALA A 222 -10.25 23.23 -0.70
N LEU A 223 -10.54 21.95 -0.80
CA LEU A 223 -10.07 20.90 0.11
C LEU A 223 -9.22 19.91 -0.69
N TYR A 224 -8.12 19.42 -0.10
CA TYR A 224 -7.37 18.27 -0.56
C TYR A 224 -7.50 17.14 0.45
N ILE A 225 -7.76 15.94 -0.04
CA ILE A 225 -7.81 14.72 0.77
C ILE A 225 -6.87 13.69 0.12
N PRO A 226 -5.84 13.19 0.82
CA PRO A 226 -4.92 12.17 0.30
C PRO A 226 -5.61 10.81 0.10
N THR A 227 -4.86 9.77 -0.22
CA THR A 227 -5.33 8.38 -0.12
C THR A 227 -5.47 8.00 1.36
N ASP A 228 -6.58 8.40 1.95
CA ASP A 228 -6.91 8.26 3.38
C ASP A 228 -8.06 7.26 3.53
N ASN A 229 -7.81 6.14 4.22
CA ASN A 229 -8.77 5.04 4.30
C ASN A 229 -10.03 5.42 5.10
N VAL A 230 -9.87 6.23 6.17
CA VAL A 230 -11.02 6.70 6.96
C VAL A 230 -11.86 7.67 6.15
N CYS A 231 -11.24 8.60 5.40
CA CYS A 231 -11.96 9.49 4.48
C CYS A 231 -12.69 8.70 3.38
N ALA A 232 -12.02 7.71 2.77
CA ALA A 232 -12.59 6.89 1.70
C ALA A 232 -13.81 6.08 2.15
N GLN A 233 -13.82 5.61 3.39
CA GLN A 233 -14.99 4.94 3.98
C GLN A 233 -16.12 5.92 4.32
N ASN A 234 -15.82 7.20 4.53
CA ASN A 234 -16.77 8.19 5.05
C ASN A 234 -17.08 9.32 4.06
N THR A 235 -17.00 9.05 2.75
CA THR A 235 -17.23 10.04 1.69
C THR A 235 -18.57 10.75 1.80
N SER A 236 -19.64 10.05 2.18
CA SER A 236 -20.98 10.60 2.35
C SER A 236 -21.05 11.65 3.48
N ILE A 237 -20.30 11.48 4.56
CA ILE A 237 -20.19 12.47 5.64
C ILE A 237 -19.47 13.71 5.11
N ILE A 238 -18.34 13.53 4.43
CA ILE A 238 -17.54 14.61 3.86
C ILE A 238 -18.38 15.40 2.85
N ASP A 239 -19.06 14.70 1.95
CA ASP A 239 -19.91 15.29 0.94
C ASP A 239 -21.06 16.11 1.54
N SER A 240 -21.75 15.59 2.55
CA SER A 240 -22.86 16.27 3.22
C SER A 240 -22.45 17.58 3.91
N ILE A 241 -21.17 17.73 4.26
CA ILE A 241 -20.61 18.93 4.88
C ILE A 241 -20.09 19.92 3.83
N CYS A 242 -19.33 19.43 2.84
CA CYS A 242 -18.63 20.27 1.87
C CYS A 242 -19.53 20.73 0.71
N ARG A 243 -20.46 19.88 0.25
CA ARG A 243 -21.31 20.16 -0.89
C ARG A 243 -22.23 21.40 -0.70
N PRO A 244 -22.95 21.57 0.43
CA PRO A 244 -23.77 22.76 0.69
C PRO A 244 -22.94 24.06 0.71
N GLU A 245 -21.69 23.98 1.16
CA GLU A 245 -20.76 25.11 1.20
C GLU A 245 -20.07 25.37 -0.15
N LYS A 246 -20.41 24.57 -1.17
CA LYS A 246 -19.81 24.63 -2.52
C LYS A 246 -18.27 24.53 -2.49
N LEU A 247 -17.72 23.79 -1.55
CA LEU A 247 -16.29 23.61 -1.38
C LEU A 247 -15.79 22.47 -2.29
N PRO A 248 -15.00 22.77 -3.33
CA PRO A 248 -14.46 21.73 -4.22
C PRO A 248 -13.38 20.92 -3.52
N ILE A 249 -13.36 19.60 -3.79
CA ILE A 249 -12.44 18.65 -3.18
C ILE A 249 -11.58 17.99 -4.25
N ILE A 250 -10.25 18.08 -4.13
CA ILE A 250 -9.28 17.29 -4.89
C ILE A 250 -8.90 16.08 -4.05
N CYS A 251 -8.97 14.88 -4.66
CA CYS A 251 -8.82 13.62 -3.96
C CYS A 251 -7.57 12.86 -4.40
N GLY A 252 -6.98 12.09 -3.48
CA GLY A 252 -5.82 11.24 -3.73
C GLY A 252 -6.13 10.00 -4.56
N GLU A 253 -7.41 9.53 -4.58
CA GLU A 253 -7.79 8.32 -5.30
C GLU A 253 -9.23 8.40 -5.84
N GLU A 254 -9.59 7.46 -6.75
CA GLU A 254 -10.80 7.49 -7.55
C GLU A 254 -12.09 7.29 -6.74
N SER A 255 -12.12 6.32 -5.79
CA SER A 255 -13.37 6.03 -5.07
C SER A 255 -13.74 7.16 -4.11
N LEU A 256 -12.73 7.78 -3.49
CA LEU A 256 -12.91 8.99 -2.70
C LEU A 256 -13.46 10.14 -3.56
N CYS A 257 -12.90 10.33 -4.77
CA CYS A 257 -13.37 11.34 -5.71
C CYS A 257 -14.80 11.03 -6.20
N ALA A 258 -15.11 9.78 -6.47
CA ALA A 258 -16.46 9.37 -6.85
C ALA A 258 -17.50 9.71 -5.77
N GLY A 259 -17.12 9.58 -4.50
CA GLY A 259 -18.01 9.81 -3.36
C GLY A 259 -18.20 11.30 -2.98
N CYS A 260 -17.15 12.13 -3.07
CA CYS A 260 -17.22 13.52 -2.58
C CYS A 260 -16.35 14.53 -3.34
N GLY A 261 -15.48 14.10 -4.26
CA GLY A 261 -14.50 14.97 -4.91
C GLY A 261 -14.86 15.39 -6.32
N ILE A 262 -14.18 16.44 -6.80
CA ILE A 262 -14.33 16.93 -8.17
C ILE A 262 -13.34 16.26 -9.12
N ALA A 263 -12.11 15.98 -8.65
CA ALA A 263 -11.04 15.41 -9.47
C ALA A 263 -10.02 14.64 -8.65
N THR A 264 -9.31 13.74 -9.34
CA THR A 264 -8.22 12.94 -8.81
C THR A 264 -7.17 12.62 -9.89
N LEU A 265 -5.94 12.40 -9.48
CA LEU A 265 -4.92 11.69 -10.26
C LEU A 265 -4.73 10.34 -9.61
N SER A 266 -5.40 9.33 -10.14
CA SER A 266 -5.52 8.01 -9.51
C SER A 266 -4.79 6.94 -10.29
N ILE A 267 -4.38 5.90 -9.56
CA ILE A 267 -3.89 4.64 -10.11
C ILE A 267 -5.05 3.64 -10.26
N ASP A 268 -4.81 2.57 -11.00
CA ASP A 268 -5.74 1.45 -11.12
C ASP A 268 -5.48 0.43 -10.00
N TYR A 269 -6.32 0.42 -8.98
CA TYR A 269 -6.18 -0.48 -7.83
C TYR A 269 -6.39 -1.95 -8.17
N PHE A 270 -7.24 -2.26 -9.18
CA PHE A 270 -7.36 -3.64 -9.64
C PHE A 270 -6.06 -4.12 -10.29
N ALA A 271 -5.49 -3.31 -11.19
CA ALA A 271 -4.20 -3.63 -11.82
C ALA A 271 -3.06 -3.69 -10.79
N LEU A 272 -3.09 -2.83 -9.76
CA LEU A 272 -2.13 -2.89 -8.64
C LEU A 272 -2.23 -4.22 -7.89
N GLY A 273 -3.46 -4.67 -7.61
CA GLY A 273 -3.72 -5.96 -7.00
C GLY A 273 -3.23 -7.13 -7.87
N VAL A 274 -3.50 -7.10 -9.17
CA VAL A 274 -2.99 -8.09 -10.14
C VAL A 274 -1.47 -8.16 -10.07
N LYS A 275 -0.78 -7.04 -10.10
CA LYS A 275 0.68 -6.98 -9.97
C LYS A 275 1.19 -7.59 -8.67
N THR A 276 0.51 -7.33 -7.55
CA THR A 276 0.83 -7.96 -6.25
C THR A 276 0.63 -9.47 -6.29
N GLY A 277 -0.43 -9.95 -6.98
CA GLY A 277 -0.68 -11.37 -7.21
C GLY A 277 0.38 -12.04 -8.07
N GLU A 278 0.87 -11.37 -9.11
CA GLU A 278 2.01 -11.84 -9.91
C GLU A 278 3.27 -11.98 -9.05
N MET A 279 3.56 -11.04 -8.15
CA MET A 279 4.65 -11.14 -7.19
C MET A 279 4.47 -12.34 -6.23
N ALA A 280 3.23 -12.65 -5.83
CA ALA A 280 2.94 -13.84 -5.03
C ALA A 280 3.26 -15.12 -5.80
N LEU A 281 2.95 -15.19 -7.10
CA LEU A 281 3.30 -16.34 -7.96
C LEU A 281 4.80 -16.52 -8.09
N GLU A 282 5.57 -15.45 -8.27
CA GLU A 282 7.03 -15.50 -8.28
C GLU A 282 7.60 -16.11 -6.99
N ILE A 283 6.99 -15.82 -5.82
CA ILE A 283 7.41 -16.39 -4.53
C ILE A 283 6.96 -17.85 -4.40
N LEU A 284 5.66 -18.11 -4.59
CA LEU A 284 5.04 -19.40 -4.26
C LEU A 284 5.32 -20.47 -5.30
N LYS A 285 5.42 -20.10 -6.58
CA LYS A 285 5.58 -21.01 -7.72
C LYS A 285 7.02 -21.08 -8.22
N GLU A 286 7.76 -19.99 -8.19
CA GLU A 286 9.10 -19.90 -8.73
C GLU A 286 10.20 -19.89 -7.65
N GLY A 287 9.82 -19.73 -6.37
CA GLY A 287 10.75 -19.70 -5.24
C GLY A 287 11.64 -18.45 -5.23
N LYS A 288 11.13 -17.35 -5.78
CA LYS A 288 11.88 -16.08 -5.80
C LYS A 288 12.10 -15.56 -4.39
N ASP A 289 13.29 -15.07 -4.15
CA ASP A 289 13.72 -14.51 -2.88
C ASP A 289 13.06 -13.13 -2.67
N ILE A 290 12.04 -13.07 -1.83
CA ILE A 290 11.27 -11.84 -1.55
C ILE A 290 12.17 -10.71 -1.04
N SER A 291 13.26 -11.02 -0.33
CA SER A 291 14.17 -10.01 0.22
C SER A 291 14.86 -9.16 -0.86
N LYS A 292 14.82 -9.61 -2.10
CA LYS A 292 15.42 -8.95 -3.28
C LYS A 292 14.39 -8.38 -4.23
N MET A 293 13.12 -8.56 -3.93
CA MET A 293 12.05 -8.06 -4.78
C MET A 293 11.83 -6.55 -4.52
N PRO A 294 11.99 -5.70 -5.54
CA PRO A 294 11.70 -4.28 -5.38
C PRO A 294 10.21 -4.03 -5.26
N ILE A 295 9.84 -2.91 -4.65
CA ILE A 295 8.46 -2.43 -4.64
C ILE A 295 8.02 -2.11 -6.07
N GLY A 296 6.84 -2.61 -6.44
CA GLY A 296 6.21 -2.30 -7.72
C GLY A 296 5.42 -1.00 -7.65
N TYR A 297 5.47 -0.19 -8.72
CA TYR A 297 4.71 1.05 -8.85
C TYR A 297 3.80 0.98 -10.08
N ASP A 298 2.66 1.68 -10.02
CA ASP A 298 1.94 2.05 -11.24
C ASP A 298 2.68 3.22 -11.91
N THR A 299 2.92 3.08 -13.22
CA THR A 299 3.64 4.10 -13.99
C THR A 299 2.72 5.01 -14.80
N ASN A 300 1.41 4.74 -14.79
CA ASN A 300 0.42 5.39 -15.66
C ASN A 300 -0.81 5.91 -14.90
N PRO A 301 -0.65 6.79 -13.91
CA PRO A 301 -1.80 7.36 -13.21
C PRO A 301 -2.67 8.17 -14.17
N THR A 302 -3.98 8.11 -13.99
CA THR A 302 -4.96 8.74 -14.87
C THR A 302 -5.62 9.93 -14.18
N LYS A 303 -5.68 11.09 -14.86
CA LYS A 303 -6.47 12.24 -14.44
C LYS A 303 -7.95 11.92 -14.64
N LYS A 304 -8.72 11.93 -13.54
CA LYS A 304 -10.17 11.62 -13.55
C LYS A 304 -10.96 12.71 -12.87
N PHE A 305 -12.24 12.85 -13.22
CA PHE A 305 -13.14 13.83 -12.63
C PHE A 305 -14.54 13.27 -12.40
N ASN A 306 -15.22 13.82 -11.40
CA ASN A 306 -16.62 13.52 -11.11
C ASN A 306 -17.51 14.56 -11.80
N LYS A 307 -18.16 14.15 -12.89
CA LYS A 307 -18.99 15.05 -13.71
C LYS A 307 -20.16 15.64 -12.94
N ALA A 308 -20.86 14.83 -12.15
CA ALA A 308 -22.04 15.27 -11.44
C ALA A 308 -21.70 16.38 -10.45
N ILE A 309 -20.63 16.20 -9.67
CA ILE A 309 -20.19 17.18 -8.68
C ILE A 309 -19.64 18.44 -9.38
N CYS A 310 -18.85 18.30 -10.45
CA CYS A 310 -18.37 19.46 -11.21
C CYS A 310 -19.51 20.30 -11.78
N GLN A 311 -20.57 19.67 -12.32
CA GLN A 311 -21.73 20.36 -12.84
C GLN A 311 -22.51 21.11 -11.75
N GLU A 312 -22.75 20.47 -10.61
CA GLU A 312 -23.45 21.07 -9.47
C GLU A 312 -22.70 22.28 -8.91
N LEU A 313 -21.38 22.18 -8.81
CA LEU A 313 -20.53 23.27 -8.33
C LEU A 313 -20.22 24.33 -9.41
N ASN A 314 -20.69 24.14 -10.66
CA ASN A 314 -20.37 24.99 -11.82
C ASN A 314 -18.86 25.10 -12.08
N ILE A 315 -18.13 23.99 -11.93
CA ILE A 315 -16.68 23.93 -12.17
C ILE A 315 -16.43 23.46 -13.60
N THR A 316 -15.59 24.21 -14.31
CA THR A 316 -15.12 23.83 -15.65
C THR A 316 -14.02 22.78 -15.51
N VAL A 317 -14.21 21.64 -16.16
CA VAL A 317 -13.20 20.57 -16.18
C VAL A 317 -12.14 20.92 -17.23
N PRO A 318 -10.84 20.92 -16.86
CA PRO A 318 -9.76 21.12 -17.81
C PRO A 318 -9.64 19.96 -18.80
N ASP A 319 -8.97 20.19 -19.95
CA ASP A 319 -8.70 19.14 -20.93
C ASP A 319 -7.81 18.03 -20.33
N GLY A 320 -8.00 16.81 -20.84
CA GLY A 320 -7.18 15.65 -20.46
C GLY A 320 -7.67 14.86 -19.23
N TYR A 321 -8.85 15.21 -18.70
CA TYR A 321 -9.50 14.44 -17.64
C TYR A 321 -10.53 13.46 -18.19
N VAL A 322 -10.57 12.26 -17.62
CA VAL A 322 -11.54 11.20 -17.95
C VAL A 322 -12.65 11.19 -16.90
N GLU A 323 -13.91 11.07 -17.35
CA GLU A 323 -15.05 10.96 -16.44
C GLU A 323 -14.98 9.67 -15.60
N ILE A 324 -15.21 9.79 -14.30
CA ILE A 324 -15.39 8.63 -13.41
C ILE A 324 -16.78 8.05 -13.69
N VAL A 325 -16.79 6.75 -14.02
CA VAL A 325 -18.05 6.00 -14.15
C VAL A 325 -18.46 5.55 -12.76
N VAL A 326 -19.49 6.17 -12.21
CA VAL A 326 -20.11 5.74 -10.94
C VAL A 326 -21.13 4.66 -11.30
N GLU A 327 -20.86 3.41 -10.88
CA GLU A 327 -21.79 2.27 -11.06
C GLU A 327 -22.97 2.33 -10.09
#